data_29ea0a18bbf386779efd07a8f2e2e24b
#
_entry.id   29ea0a18bbf386779efd07a8f2e2e24b
#
_cell.length_a   1.000
_cell.length_b   1.000
_cell.length_c   1.000
_cell.angle_alpha   90.00
_cell.angle_beta   90.00
_cell.angle_gamma   90.00
#
_symmetry.space_group_name_H-M   'P 1'
#
loop_
_entity.id
_entity.type
_entity.pdbx_description
1 polymer ?
#
loop_
_entity_poly.entity_id
_entity_poly.type
_entity_poly.pdbx_seq_one_letter_code
_entity_poly.pdbx_strand_id
1 'polypeptide(L)'
;MPNEKSNNSEILENLSHIKTITNYKTEYCKQTSIYFIIWGLIWIMGYSIPLLFANPITIGVFWLVLGIVGWVITLTTYFKQRKMIPMPLFLRTQLQYTWLGLGIILGIFIFLICVGLLPYTVDNLPFYIVLLVSIMYLLLGIVLAKEIFIMGFWLSVLGVTTFLLFPSLMNIIFAFIGGGSLLLTGVILKRKGQGNE
;
A
#
# COMPACT_ATOMS: atom_id res chain seq x y z
N MET A 1 -41.52 29.93 11.77
CA MET A 1 -40.35 29.49 12.55
C MET A 1 -40.21 27.98 12.84
N PRO A 2 -40.88 27.05 12.14
CA PRO A 2 -40.62 25.61 12.27
C PRO A 2 -39.41 25.12 11.51
N ASN A 3 -38.95 25.87 10.50
CA ASN A 3 -37.92 25.39 9.54
C ASN A 3 -36.46 25.50 10.06
N GLU A 4 -36.19 26.38 11.01
CA GLU A 4 -34.81 26.58 11.53
C GLU A 4 -34.35 25.46 12.48
N LYS A 5 -35.28 24.93 13.31
CA LYS A 5 -34.97 23.82 14.22
C LYS A 5 -34.71 22.49 13.47
N SER A 6 -35.46 22.28 12.36
CA SER A 6 -35.27 21.09 11.51
C SER A 6 -33.92 21.16 10.77
N ASN A 7 -33.55 22.34 10.26
CA ASN A 7 -32.28 22.54 9.56
C ASN A 7 -31.06 22.36 10.49
N ASN A 8 -31.16 22.87 11.74
CA ASN A 8 -30.09 22.71 12.73
C ASN A 8 -29.90 21.25 13.19
N SER A 9 -30.97 20.47 13.32
CA SER A 9 -30.89 19.05 13.67
C SER A 9 -30.25 18.22 12.54
N GLU A 10 -30.59 18.49 11.29
CA GLU A 10 -30.01 17.84 10.13
C GLU A 10 -28.51 18.18 9.95
N ILE A 11 -28.14 19.45 10.20
CA ILE A 11 -26.73 19.87 10.18
C ILE A 11 -25.92 19.14 11.27
N LEU A 12 -26.45 19.04 12.49
CA LEU A 12 -25.80 18.35 13.59
C LEU A 12 -25.64 16.85 13.32
N GLU A 13 -26.65 16.22 12.73
CA GLU A 13 -26.60 14.81 12.32
C GLU A 13 -25.53 14.59 11.25
N ASN A 14 -25.50 15.42 10.20
CA ASN A 14 -24.48 15.36 9.15
C ASN A 14 -23.06 15.57 9.70
N LEU A 15 -22.87 16.52 10.65
CA LEU A 15 -21.59 16.73 11.31
C LEU A 15 -21.17 15.53 12.16
N SER A 16 -22.11 14.88 12.85
CA SER A 16 -21.82 13.67 13.62
C SER A 16 -21.39 12.50 12.74
N HIS A 17 -22.03 12.32 11.58
CA HIS A 17 -21.65 11.33 10.58
C HIS A 17 -20.25 11.59 10.00
N ILE A 18 -19.94 12.83 9.62
CA ILE A 18 -18.62 13.23 9.12
C ILE A 18 -17.55 12.96 10.19
N LYS A 19 -17.79 13.32 11.43
CA LYS A 19 -16.87 13.07 12.56
C LYS A 19 -16.63 11.59 12.76
N THR A 20 -17.69 10.77 12.72
CA THR A 20 -17.60 9.32 12.85
C THR A 20 -16.75 8.70 11.73
N ILE A 21 -16.98 9.08 10.47
CA ILE A 21 -16.20 8.59 9.32
C ILE A 21 -14.74 9.03 9.44
N THR A 22 -14.48 10.27 9.86
CA THR A 22 -13.12 10.81 10.02
C THR A 22 -12.35 10.08 11.11
N ASN A 23 -12.95 9.88 12.28
CA ASN A 23 -12.36 9.13 13.39
C ASN A 23 -12.05 7.67 12.96
N TYR A 24 -12.99 7.07 12.24
CA TYR A 24 -12.80 5.72 11.73
C TYR A 24 -11.62 5.64 10.75
N LYS A 25 -11.53 6.57 9.80
CA LYS A 25 -10.39 6.63 8.88
C LYS A 25 -9.06 6.81 9.60
N THR A 26 -9.02 7.66 10.62
CA THR A 26 -7.80 7.91 11.43
C THR A 26 -7.35 6.64 12.14
N GLU A 27 -8.26 5.94 12.80
CA GLU A 27 -7.95 4.69 13.50
C GLU A 27 -7.53 3.57 12.52
N TYR A 28 -8.20 3.47 11.38
CA TYR A 28 -7.82 2.53 10.33
C TYR A 28 -6.43 2.82 9.76
N CYS A 29 -6.09 4.10 9.57
CA CYS A 29 -4.75 4.50 9.12
C CYS A 29 -3.67 4.14 10.15
N LYS A 30 -3.93 4.33 11.44
CA LYS A 30 -3.04 3.91 12.55
C LYS A 30 -2.75 2.40 12.47
N GLN A 31 -3.79 1.61 12.29
CA GLN A 31 -3.65 0.15 12.19
C GLN A 31 -2.96 -0.28 10.89
N THR A 32 -3.18 0.44 9.79
CA THR A 32 -2.53 0.17 8.51
C THR A 32 -1.03 0.46 8.54
N SER A 33 -0.55 1.30 9.47
CA SER A 33 0.87 1.64 9.62
C SER A 33 1.79 0.42 9.75
N ILE A 34 1.31 -0.63 10.42
CA ILE A 34 2.10 -1.85 10.64
C ILE A 34 2.42 -2.57 9.31
N TYR A 35 1.49 -2.53 8.34
CA TYR A 35 1.72 -3.14 7.03
C TYR A 35 2.84 -2.43 6.27
N PHE A 36 2.88 -1.09 6.32
CA PHE A 36 3.96 -0.32 5.71
C PHE A 36 5.32 -0.62 6.34
N ILE A 37 5.37 -0.79 7.65
CA ILE A 37 6.61 -1.14 8.36
C ILE A 37 7.08 -2.54 7.95
N ILE A 38 6.19 -3.52 7.97
CA ILE A 38 6.53 -4.92 7.62
C ILE A 38 7.02 -5.00 6.17
N TRP A 39 6.23 -4.45 5.23
CA TRP A 39 6.59 -4.51 3.82
C TRP A 39 7.81 -3.66 3.49
N GLY A 40 8.03 -2.54 4.20
CA GLY A 40 9.26 -1.75 4.08
C GLY A 40 10.51 -2.54 4.47
N LEU A 41 10.46 -3.30 5.57
CA LEU A 41 11.54 -4.20 5.97
C LEU A 41 11.76 -5.33 4.95
N ILE A 42 10.67 -5.94 4.47
CA ILE A 42 10.73 -6.98 3.44
C ILE A 42 11.37 -6.45 2.16
N TRP A 43 11.05 -5.22 1.74
CA TRP A 43 11.66 -4.59 0.56
C TRP A 43 13.16 -4.35 0.76
N ILE A 44 13.58 -3.80 1.91
CA ILE A 44 14.99 -3.61 2.21
C ILE A 44 15.73 -4.94 2.12
N MET A 45 15.24 -5.97 2.79
CA MET A 45 15.86 -7.30 2.76
C MET A 45 15.83 -7.91 1.34
N GLY A 46 14.66 -7.96 0.72
CA GLY A 46 14.45 -8.62 -0.57
C GLY A 46 15.28 -8.02 -1.70
N TYR A 47 15.28 -6.71 -1.84
CA TYR A 47 16.07 -6.02 -2.87
C TYR A 47 17.57 -5.94 -2.53
N SER A 48 17.98 -6.20 -1.28
CA SER A 48 19.40 -6.31 -0.93
C SER A 48 20.00 -7.68 -1.26
N ILE A 49 19.17 -8.73 -1.38
CA ILE A 49 19.65 -10.09 -1.66
C ILE A 49 20.43 -10.20 -2.99
N PRO A 50 19.98 -9.60 -4.11
CA PRO A 50 20.75 -9.64 -5.37
C PRO A 50 22.13 -8.98 -5.30
N LEU A 51 22.37 -8.13 -4.29
CA LEU A 51 23.67 -7.51 -4.05
C LEU A 51 24.66 -8.47 -3.39
N LEU A 52 24.14 -9.49 -2.68
CA LEU A 52 24.93 -10.47 -1.95
C LEU A 52 25.07 -11.79 -2.70
N PHE A 53 24.10 -12.15 -3.52
CA PHE A 53 24.00 -13.42 -4.21
C PHE A 53 23.73 -13.19 -5.69
N ALA A 54 24.53 -13.82 -6.55
CA ALA A 54 24.37 -13.75 -8.02
C ALA A 54 23.46 -14.88 -8.56
N ASN A 55 23.15 -15.90 -7.77
CA ASN A 55 22.39 -17.05 -8.23
C ASN A 55 20.88 -16.72 -8.26
N PRO A 56 20.21 -16.74 -9.42
CA PRO A 56 18.79 -16.41 -9.57
C PRO A 56 17.86 -17.32 -8.72
N ILE A 57 18.22 -18.60 -8.57
CA ILE A 57 17.43 -19.55 -7.77
C ILE A 57 17.46 -19.14 -6.30
N THR A 58 18.65 -18.81 -5.78
CA THR A 58 18.82 -18.33 -4.41
C THR A 58 17.99 -17.06 -4.17
N ILE A 59 18.07 -16.08 -5.09
CA ILE A 59 17.27 -14.85 -5.01
C ILE A 59 15.78 -15.17 -5.00
N GLY A 60 15.32 -16.05 -5.89
CA GLY A 60 13.92 -16.46 -5.99
C GLY A 60 13.41 -17.14 -4.70
N VAL A 61 14.22 -18.04 -4.10
CA VAL A 61 13.87 -18.71 -2.84
C VAL A 61 13.75 -17.72 -1.70
N PHE A 62 14.68 -16.76 -1.57
CA PHE A 62 14.59 -15.71 -0.56
C PHE A 62 13.35 -14.85 -0.72
N TRP A 63 13.02 -14.41 -1.94
CA TRP A 63 11.80 -13.65 -2.22
C TRP A 63 10.54 -14.44 -1.87
N LEU A 64 10.52 -15.74 -2.16
CA LEU A 64 9.41 -16.61 -1.82
C LEU A 64 9.24 -16.71 -0.29
N VAL A 65 10.32 -16.94 0.45
CA VAL A 65 10.29 -17.02 1.92
C VAL A 65 9.85 -15.69 2.53
N LEU A 66 10.45 -14.57 2.12
CA LEU A 66 10.08 -13.24 2.60
C LEU A 66 8.62 -12.90 2.26
N GLY A 67 8.16 -13.28 1.05
CA GLY A 67 6.78 -13.12 0.65
C GLY A 67 5.81 -13.91 1.52
N ILE A 68 6.08 -15.19 1.77
CA ILE A 68 5.27 -16.02 2.68
C ILE A 68 5.22 -15.41 4.08
N VAL A 69 6.37 -15.05 4.65
CA VAL A 69 6.44 -14.43 5.97
C VAL A 69 5.64 -13.12 6.00
N GLY A 70 5.82 -12.26 5.00
CA GLY A 70 5.08 -10.99 4.89
C GLY A 70 3.56 -11.20 4.81
N TRP A 71 3.12 -12.15 4.00
CA TRP A 71 1.70 -12.49 3.90
C TRP A 71 1.12 -13.10 5.17
N VAL A 72 1.83 -14.02 5.83
CA VAL A 72 1.40 -14.60 7.10
C VAL A 72 1.21 -13.50 8.15
N ILE A 73 2.18 -12.60 8.31
CA ILE A 73 2.08 -11.50 9.26
C ILE A 73 0.94 -10.54 8.86
N THR A 74 0.80 -10.24 7.57
CA THR A 74 -0.27 -9.37 7.07
C THR A 74 -1.65 -9.96 7.36
N LEU A 75 -1.87 -11.24 7.07
CA LEU A 75 -3.15 -11.91 7.30
C LEU A 75 -3.47 -12.04 8.80
N THR A 76 -2.51 -12.45 9.62
CA THR A 76 -2.71 -12.56 11.07
C THR A 76 -3.06 -11.21 11.70
N THR A 77 -2.37 -10.14 11.27
CA THR A 77 -2.66 -8.77 11.71
C THR A 77 -4.05 -8.33 11.24
N TYR A 78 -4.41 -8.59 9.98
CA TYR A 78 -5.72 -8.27 9.43
C TYR A 78 -6.86 -8.95 10.20
N PHE A 79 -6.76 -10.26 10.47
CA PHE A 79 -7.79 -10.98 11.22
C PHE A 79 -7.93 -10.47 12.65
N LYS A 80 -6.83 -10.08 13.29
CA LYS A 80 -6.85 -9.46 14.62
C LYS A 80 -7.54 -8.09 14.60
N GLN A 81 -7.19 -7.25 13.64
CA GLN A 81 -7.75 -5.90 13.50
C GLN A 81 -9.25 -5.90 13.17
N ARG A 82 -9.69 -6.80 12.29
CA ARG A 82 -11.10 -6.93 11.92
C ARG A 82 -12.05 -7.20 13.09
N LYS A 83 -11.54 -7.84 14.14
CA LYS A 83 -12.32 -8.09 15.38
C LYS A 83 -12.46 -6.86 16.26
N MET A 84 -11.54 -5.90 16.15
CA MET A 84 -11.47 -4.74 17.04
C MET A 84 -12.27 -3.54 16.53
N ILE A 85 -12.36 -3.36 15.22
CA ILE A 85 -13.01 -2.18 14.63
C ILE A 85 -14.01 -2.63 13.55
N PRO A 86 -15.32 -2.51 13.82
CA PRO A 86 -16.35 -2.75 12.83
C PRO A 86 -16.29 -1.68 11.73
N MET A 87 -16.02 -2.09 10.50
CA MET A 87 -15.89 -1.20 9.35
C MET A 87 -17.28 -0.72 8.88
N PRO A 88 -17.51 0.59 8.70
CA PRO A 88 -18.74 1.11 8.10
C PRO A 88 -18.98 0.51 6.72
N LEU A 89 -20.25 0.19 6.41
CA LEU A 89 -20.64 -0.50 5.17
C LEU A 89 -20.11 0.21 3.91
N PHE A 90 -20.23 1.53 3.88
CA PHE A 90 -19.75 2.36 2.78
C PHE A 90 -18.24 2.17 2.50
N LEU A 91 -17.42 2.26 3.54
CA LEU A 91 -15.97 2.13 3.40
C LEU A 91 -15.57 0.70 3.01
N ARG A 92 -16.26 -0.29 3.55
CA ARG A 92 -16.08 -1.70 3.18
C ARG A 92 -16.36 -1.92 1.69
N THR A 93 -17.44 -1.35 1.18
CA THR A 93 -17.83 -1.46 -0.24
C THR A 93 -16.79 -0.79 -1.15
N GLN A 94 -16.33 0.42 -0.79
CA GLN A 94 -15.28 1.09 -1.55
C GLN A 94 -13.97 0.29 -1.59
N LEU A 95 -13.55 -0.29 -0.46
CA LEU A 95 -12.36 -1.14 -0.41
C LEU A 95 -12.53 -2.42 -1.25
N GLN A 96 -13.71 -3.02 -1.26
CA GLN A 96 -13.98 -4.19 -2.11
C GLN A 96 -13.83 -3.86 -3.59
N TYR A 97 -14.38 -2.73 -4.06
CA TYR A 97 -14.18 -2.29 -5.44
C TYR A 97 -12.71 -1.95 -5.76
N THR A 98 -11.99 -1.37 -4.81
CA THR A 98 -10.55 -1.12 -4.96
C THR A 98 -9.77 -2.42 -5.14
N TRP A 99 -10.03 -3.44 -4.32
CA TRP A 99 -9.39 -4.75 -4.46
C TRP A 99 -9.77 -5.46 -5.76
N LEU A 100 -11.03 -5.34 -6.20
CA LEU A 100 -11.47 -5.87 -7.49
C LEU A 100 -10.73 -5.18 -8.65
N GLY A 101 -10.63 -3.85 -8.62
CA GLY A 101 -9.89 -3.08 -9.61
C GLY A 101 -8.41 -3.48 -9.68
N LEU A 102 -7.78 -3.68 -8.51
CA LEU A 102 -6.41 -4.17 -8.43
C LEU A 102 -6.25 -5.58 -9.03
N GLY A 103 -7.21 -6.48 -8.75
CA GLY A 103 -7.21 -7.81 -9.34
C GLY A 103 -7.30 -7.77 -10.87
N ILE A 104 -8.13 -6.88 -11.44
CA ILE A 104 -8.24 -6.67 -12.88
C ILE A 104 -6.91 -6.13 -13.45
N ILE A 105 -6.32 -5.12 -12.84
CA ILE A 105 -5.02 -4.54 -13.26
C ILE A 105 -3.93 -5.62 -13.26
N LEU A 106 -3.84 -6.42 -12.19
CA LEU A 106 -2.91 -7.54 -12.10
C LEU A 106 -3.15 -8.57 -13.20
N GLY A 107 -4.41 -8.93 -13.45
CA GLY A 107 -4.78 -9.86 -14.52
C GLY A 107 -4.37 -9.34 -15.91
N ILE A 108 -4.63 -8.07 -16.21
CA ILE A 108 -4.20 -7.42 -17.46
C ILE A 108 -2.67 -7.46 -17.57
N PHE A 109 -1.96 -7.16 -16.48
CA PHE A 109 -0.51 -7.12 -16.46
C PHE A 109 0.10 -8.52 -16.74
N ILE A 110 -0.41 -9.56 -16.09
CA ILE A 110 -0.02 -10.96 -16.36
C ILE A 110 -0.32 -11.34 -17.80
N PHE A 111 -1.50 -10.98 -18.32
CA PHE A 111 -1.87 -11.23 -19.70
C PHE A 111 -0.88 -10.59 -20.68
N LEU A 112 -0.51 -9.31 -20.49
CA LEU A 112 0.44 -8.60 -21.34
C LEU A 112 1.83 -9.25 -21.34
N ILE A 113 2.28 -9.79 -20.20
CA ILE A 113 3.50 -10.58 -20.12
C ILE A 113 3.35 -11.90 -20.91
N CYS A 114 2.25 -12.62 -20.74
CA CYS A 114 2.02 -13.92 -21.40
C CYS A 114 1.95 -13.81 -22.92
N VAL A 115 1.38 -12.71 -23.47
CA VAL A 115 1.34 -12.46 -24.92
C VAL A 115 2.62 -11.81 -25.46
N GLY A 116 3.64 -11.59 -24.61
CA GLY A 116 4.94 -11.03 -25.03
C GLY A 116 4.92 -9.53 -25.36
N LEU A 117 3.85 -8.81 -25.02
CA LEU A 117 3.78 -7.36 -25.20
C LEU A 117 4.61 -6.59 -24.16
N LEU A 118 4.86 -7.19 -23.01
CA LEU A 118 5.81 -6.69 -22.01
C LEU A 118 7.04 -7.61 -21.98
N PRO A 119 8.26 -7.08 -22.14
CA PRO A 119 9.45 -7.89 -22.10
C PRO A 119 9.66 -8.43 -20.68
N TYR A 120 9.49 -9.74 -20.53
CA TYR A 120 9.79 -10.41 -19.27
C TYR A 120 11.27 -10.77 -19.22
N THR A 121 12.02 -10.00 -18.46
CA THR A 121 13.39 -10.34 -18.05
C THR A 121 13.45 -10.28 -16.53
N VAL A 122 14.32 -11.12 -15.95
CA VAL A 122 14.52 -11.13 -14.50
C VAL A 122 14.97 -9.76 -13.99
N ASP A 123 15.71 -9.03 -14.82
CA ASP A 123 16.22 -7.69 -14.49
C ASP A 123 15.12 -6.62 -14.43
N ASN A 124 14.05 -6.77 -15.22
CA ASN A 124 12.92 -5.82 -15.23
C ASN A 124 11.86 -6.13 -14.19
N LEU A 125 11.87 -7.32 -13.60
CA LEU A 125 10.89 -7.75 -12.61
C LEU A 125 10.77 -6.78 -11.40
N PRO A 126 11.86 -6.26 -10.82
CA PRO A 126 11.81 -5.29 -9.74
C PRO A 126 10.98 -4.03 -10.08
N PHE A 127 11.17 -3.49 -11.29
CA PHE A 127 10.41 -2.35 -11.78
C PHE A 127 8.90 -2.63 -11.84
N TYR A 128 8.53 -3.78 -12.40
CA TYR A 128 7.12 -4.16 -12.54
C TYR A 128 6.44 -4.33 -11.18
N ILE A 129 7.14 -4.92 -10.20
CA ILE A 129 6.61 -5.05 -8.83
C ILE A 129 6.40 -3.68 -8.21
N VAL A 130 7.38 -2.77 -8.31
CA VAL A 130 7.26 -1.41 -7.77
C VAL A 130 6.12 -0.65 -8.41
N LEU A 131 5.96 -0.74 -9.74
CA LEU A 131 4.90 -0.08 -10.48
C LEU A 131 3.51 -0.59 -10.02
N LEU A 132 3.35 -1.90 -9.88
CA LEU A 132 2.10 -2.52 -9.45
C LEU A 132 1.73 -2.14 -8.02
N VAL A 133 2.72 -2.14 -7.12
CA VAL A 133 2.52 -1.70 -5.73
C VAL A 133 2.23 -0.20 -5.65
N SER A 134 2.84 0.62 -6.51
CA SER A 134 2.55 2.05 -6.55
C SER A 134 1.11 2.34 -6.98
N ILE A 135 0.60 1.64 -8.00
CA ILE A 135 -0.81 1.73 -8.43
C ILE A 135 -1.74 1.30 -7.30
N MET A 136 -1.40 0.22 -6.59
CA MET A 136 -2.15 -0.22 -5.41
C MET A 136 -2.25 0.89 -4.36
N TYR A 137 -1.13 1.54 -4.01
CA TYR A 137 -1.15 2.61 -3.02
C TYR A 137 -1.85 3.88 -3.51
N LEU A 138 -1.80 4.21 -4.80
CA LEU A 138 -2.58 5.30 -5.36
C LEU A 138 -4.09 5.06 -5.18
N LEU A 139 -4.57 3.88 -5.54
CA LEU A 139 -5.99 3.53 -5.42
C LEU A 139 -6.43 3.45 -3.96
N LEU A 140 -5.65 2.80 -3.09
CA LEU A 140 -5.95 2.74 -1.66
C LEU A 140 -5.89 4.12 -1.00
N GLY A 141 -4.98 4.97 -1.45
CA GLY A 141 -4.81 6.32 -0.92
C GLY A 141 -6.01 7.22 -1.17
N ILE A 142 -6.67 7.10 -2.33
CA ILE A 142 -7.92 7.80 -2.62
C ILE A 142 -9.02 7.46 -1.60
N VAL A 143 -9.07 6.19 -1.19
CA VAL A 143 -10.13 5.71 -0.26
C VAL A 143 -9.77 5.99 1.20
N LEU A 144 -8.51 5.78 1.58
CA LEU A 144 -8.09 5.73 2.98
C LEU A 144 -7.45 7.02 3.48
N ALA A 145 -6.32 7.42 2.91
CA ALA A 145 -5.56 8.55 3.40
C ALA A 145 -4.62 9.14 2.35
N LYS A 146 -4.47 10.47 2.39
CA LYS A 146 -3.58 11.20 1.48
C LYS A 146 -2.11 10.77 1.58
N GLU A 147 -1.66 10.34 2.75
CA GLU A 147 -0.29 9.86 2.97
C GLU A 147 -0.01 8.59 2.16
N ILE A 148 -0.99 7.68 2.06
CA ILE A 148 -0.91 6.47 1.24
C ILE A 148 -0.89 6.84 -0.24
N PHE A 149 -1.71 7.82 -0.65
CA PHE A 149 -1.71 8.33 -2.02
C PHE A 149 -0.36 8.93 -2.40
N ILE A 150 0.20 9.80 -1.55
CA ILE A 150 1.51 10.44 -1.75
C ILE A 150 2.59 9.36 -1.87
N MET A 151 2.52 8.30 -1.04
CA MET A 151 3.45 7.17 -1.12
C MET A 151 3.35 6.43 -2.45
N GLY A 152 2.14 6.17 -2.95
CA GLY A 152 1.93 5.55 -4.25
C GLY A 152 2.49 6.41 -5.39
N PHE A 153 2.23 7.71 -5.36
CA PHE A 153 2.78 8.66 -6.34
C PHE A 153 4.32 8.69 -6.29
N TRP A 154 4.90 8.77 -5.10
CA TRP A 154 6.35 8.72 -4.89
C TRP A 154 6.98 7.46 -5.47
N LEU A 155 6.41 6.27 -5.19
CA LEU A 155 6.91 5.00 -5.72
C LEU A 155 6.78 4.93 -7.25
N SER A 156 5.72 5.51 -7.84
CA SER A 156 5.59 5.59 -9.30
C SER A 156 6.72 6.40 -9.92
N VAL A 157 6.98 7.59 -9.38
CA VAL A 157 8.08 8.46 -9.84
C VAL A 157 9.43 7.78 -9.63
N LEU A 158 9.67 7.22 -8.45
CA LEU A 158 10.89 6.50 -8.12
C LEU A 158 11.12 5.31 -9.08
N GLY A 159 10.07 4.51 -9.33
CA GLY A 159 10.14 3.35 -10.21
C GLY A 159 10.51 3.73 -11.64
N VAL A 160 9.78 4.68 -12.22
CA VAL A 160 10.01 5.15 -13.60
C VAL A 160 11.39 5.80 -13.74
N THR A 161 11.76 6.69 -12.82
CA THR A 161 13.06 7.39 -12.86
C THR A 161 14.21 6.39 -12.74
N THR A 162 14.11 5.43 -11.82
CA THR A 162 15.15 4.41 -11.62
C THR A 162 15.28 3.52 -12.85
N PHE A 163 14.17 3.07 -13.43
CA PHE A 163 14.16 2.22 -14.61
C PHE A 163 14.81 2.90 -15.82
N LEU A 164 14.52 4.20 -16.04
CA LEU A 164 15.02 4.95 -17.19
C LEU A 164 16.47 5.43 -17.03
N LEU A 165 16.86 5.88 -15.83
CA LEU A 165 18.14 6.56 -15.62
C LEU A 165 19.19 5.69 -14.90
N PHE A 166 18.76 4.74 -14.06
CA PHE A 166 19.65 3.98 -13.18
C PHE A 166 19.32 2.48 -13.14
N PRO A 167 19.16 1.78 -14.28
CA PRO A 167 18.73 0.38 -14.28
C PRO A 167 19.70 -0.55 -13.52
N SER A 168 21.01 -0.28 -13.57
CA SER A 168 22.03 -1.05 -12.84
C SER A 168 21.97 -0.88 -11.30
N LEU A 169 21.40 0.22 -10.81
CA LEU A 169 21.26 0.52 -9.38
C LEU A 169 19.86 0.22 -8.85
N MET A 170 18.98 -0.37 -9.67
CA MET A 170 17.56 -0.55 -9.37
C MET A 170 17.32 -1.24 -8.02
N ASN A 171 18.02 -2.34 -7.75
CA ASN A 171 17.88 -3.08 -6.51
C ASN A 171 18.32 -2.25 -5.29
N ILE A 172 19.41 -1.49 -5.39
CA ILE A 172 19.88 -0.61 -4.30
C ILE A 172 18.86 0.49 -4.01
N ILE A 173 18.38 1.16 -5.08
CA ILE A 173 17.43 2.26 -4.95
C ILE A 173 16.10 1.76 -4.36
N PHE A 174 15.59 0.63 -4.84
CA PHE A 174 14.34 0.06 -4.31
C PHE A 174 14.48 -0.49 -2.90
N ALA A 175 15.65 -1.06 -2.53
CA ALA A 175 15.90 -1.46 -1.15
C ALA A 175 15.85 -0.26 -0.20
N PHE A 176 16.73 0.73 -0.41
CA PHE A 176 16.96 1.76 0.60
C PHE A 176 16.00 2.95 0.45
N ILE A 177 15.76 3.44 -0.77
CA ILE A 177 14.86 4.57 -0.99
C ILE A 177 13.40 4.08 -1.01
N GLY A 178 13.09 3.02 -1.74
CA GLY A 178 11.75 2.45 -1.80
C GLY A 178 11.32 1.87 -0.44
N GLY A 179 12.06 0.91 0.10
CA GLY A 179 11.78 0.30 1.40
C GLY A 179 11.85 1.29 2.56
N GLY A 180 12.84 2.20 2.54
CA GLY A 180 12.97 3.28 3.54
C GLY A 180 11.78 4.24 3.55
N SER A 181 11.27 4.61 2.37
CA SER A 181 10.08 5.48 2.27
C SER A 181 8.80 4.77 2.75
N LEU A 182 8.67 3.46 2.55
CA LEU A 182 7.59 2.66 3.15
C LEU A 182 7.67 2.69 4.68
N LEU A 183 8.86 2.47 5.26
CA LEU A 183 9.06 2.56 6.71
C LEU A 183 8.67 3.94 7.25
N LEU A 184 9.13 5.00 6.61
CA LEU A 184 8.78 6.38 7.00
C LEU A 184 7.27 6.60 6.95
N THR A 185 6.60 6.17 5.90
CA THR A 185 5.13 6.27 5.79
C THR A 185 4.44 5.52 6.92
N GLY A 186 4.91 4.32 7.26
CA GLY A 186 4.40 3.56 8.41
C GLY A 186 4.55 4.32 9.73
N VAL A 187 5.69 4.94 9.97
CA VAL A 187 5.93 5.74 11.18
C VAL A 187 5.04 7.00 11.22
N ILE A 188 4.90 7.69 10.09
CA ILE A 188 4.03 8.89 9.98
C ILE A 188 2.58 8.52 10.28
N LEU A 189 2.06 7.45 9.66
CA LEU A 189 0.69 6.98 9.90
C LEU A 189 0.45 6.60 11.36
N LYS A 190 1.43 5.95 11.99
CA LYS A 190 1.37 5.59 13.43
C LYS A 190 1.28 6.83 14.31
N ARG A 191 2.13 7.83 14.09
CA ARG A 191 2.15 9.08 14.87
C ARG A 191 0.88 9.89 14.70
N LYS A 192 0.34 9.97 13.49
CA LYS A 192 -0.91 10.69 13.21
C LYS A 192 -2.10 10.10 13.97
N GLY A 193 -2.13 8.78 14.14
CA GLY A 193 -3.16 8.11 14.93
C GLY A 193 -3.03 8.33 16.44
N GLN A 194 -1.86 8.75 16.95
CA GLN A 194 -1.63 9.04 18.36
C GLN A 194 -1.88 10.50 18.74
N GLY A 195 -1.80 11.42 17.78
CA GLY A 195 -1.94 12.88 18.04
C GLY A 195 -3.39 13.38 18.15
N ASN A 196 -4.38 12.51 18.03
CA ASN A 196 -5.82 12.82 18.17
C ASN A 196 -6.42 12.25 19.48
N GLU A 197 -5.61 11.68 20.36
CA GLU A 197 -5.95 11.33 21.75
C GLU A 197 -5.58 12.51 22.66
#